data_8c4f805291d63274a44b95019acd4b20
#
_entry.id   8c4f805291d63274a44b95019acd4b20
#
_cell.length_a   1.000
_cell.length_b   1.000
_cell.length_c   1.000
_cell.angle_alpha   90.00
_cell.angle_beta   90.00
_cell.angle_gamma   90.00
#
_symmetry.space_group_name_H-M   'P 1'
#
loop_
_entity.id
_entity.type
_entity.pdbx_description
1 polymer ?
#
loop_
_entity_poly.entity_id
_entity_poly.type
_entity_poly.pdbx_seq_one_letter_code
_entity_poly.pdbx_strand_id
1 'polypeptide(L)'
;MMSDNIHEARYYAPNGGLPPQTDLITGRAIVTNAYTVIPRGVLRDIVVSVLPEWTGTRTWILNRPVSGGATTFAQYLVEVAPGGGSNRPEPESGVESFLFVLSGHLRITVDAVSHELAPGGFAYVPPDANWQVKTGDASPARFCWVRKLYDVLPGHPPRAVIGNERDLTATEMPGTGSSWTTTRMIPTDDLAFDMHMNIVSFEPGACIPFAETHVMEHGIYVLEGKAVYRLNQDWVEVEEGDYFSLRAFCPQACYAGGPGPFRYLLYKDVNRQVRLGR
;
A
#
# COMPACT_ATOMS: atom_id res chain seq x y z
N MET A 1 19.59 34.25 -6.76
CA MET A 1 18.67 33.44 -5.94
C MET A 1 17.64 32.91 -6.92
N MET A 2 17.89 31.72 -7.48
CA MET A 2 16.87 31.02 -8.29
C MET A 2 16.03 30.22 -7.28
N SER A 3 14.78 30.59 -7.15
CA SER A 3 13.80 29.76 -6.46
C SER A 3 13.56 28.55 -7.35
N ASP A 4 14.13 27.41 -6.96
CA ASP A 4 13.81 26.14 -7.60
C ASP A 4 12.33 25.84 -7.36
N ASN A 5 11.51 26.19 -8.33
CA ASN A 5 10.10 25.86 -8.39
C ASN A 5 9.99 24.34 -8.64
N ILE A 6 10.06 23.55 -7.57
CA ILE A 6 9.81 22.10 -7.58
C ILE A 6 8.39 21.79 -8.13
N HIS A 7 7.53 22.79 -8.22
CA HIS A 7 6.16 22.67 -8.75
C HIS A 7 6.07 22.52 -10.28
N GLU A 8 7.13 22.74 -11.05
CA GLU A 8 7.05 22.70 -12.51
C GLU A 8 7.52 21.40 -13.16
N ALA A 9 8.19 20.52 -12.43
CA ALA A 9 8.65 19.26 -13.00
C ALA A 9 7.51 18.24 -13.13
N ARG A 10 6.82 18.23 -14.26
CA ARG A 10 5.81 17.21 -14.61
C ARG A 10 6.42 15.83 -14.87
N TYR A 11 7.75 15.75 -14.96
CA TYR A 11 8.46 14.53 -15.30
C TYR A 11 9.41 14.12 -14.19
N TYR A 12 9.41 12.83 -13.90
CA TYR A 12 10.38 12.21 -13.02
C TYR A 12 11.66 11.89 -13.81
N ALA A 13 12.79 12.40 -13.35
CA ALA A 13 14.09 12.03 -13.85
C ALA A 13 14.80 11.14 -12.82
N PRO A 14 14.89 9.81 -13.04
CA PRO A 14 15.62 8.93 -12.13
C PRO A 14 17.10 9.28 -12.08
N ASN A 15 17.74 9.08 -10.93
CA ASN A 15 19.19 9.23 -10.81
C ASN A 15 19.90 8.32 -11.81
N GLY A 16 20.81 8.89 -12.61
CA GLY A 16 21.48 8.17 -13.69
C GLY A 16 20.79 8.26 -15.07
N GLY A 17 19.71 9.04 -15.17
CA GLY A 17 18.96 9.25 -16.41
C GLY A 17 17.86 8.22 -16.66
N LEU A 18 17.25 8.27 -17.85
CA LEU A 18 16.22 7.31 -18.22
C LEU A 18 16.83 5.92 -18.41
N PRO A 19 16.18 4.86 -17.90
CA PRO A 19 16.65 3.50 -18.10
C PRO A 19 16.57 3.10 -19.58
N PRO A 20 17.41 2.15 -20.04
CA PRO A 20 17.27 1.59 -21.37
C PRO A 20 15.85 1.04 -21.59
N GLN A 21 15.38 1.10 -22.82
CA GLN A 21 14.03 0.61 -23.17
C GLN A 21 13.82 -0.86 -22.78
N THR A 22 14.88 -1.66 -22.83
CA THR A 22 14.86 -3.08 -22.43
C THR A 22 14.58 -3.28 -20.95
N ASP A 23 14.96 -2.34 -20.10
CA ASP A 23 14.71 -2.39 -18.66
C ASP A 23 13.24 -2.03 -18.30
N LEU A 24 12.56 -1.34 -19.21
CA LEU A 24 11.14 -0.99 -19.05
C LEU A 24 10.20 -2.09 -19.54
N ILE A 25 10.67 -2.96 -20.42
CA ILE A 25 9.88 -4.09 -20.91
C ILE A 25 9.97 -5.21 -19.88
N THR A 26 8.85 -5.52 -19.28
CA THR A 26 8.74 -6.65 -18.34
C THR A 26 7.57 -7.54 -18.73
N GLY A 27 7.86 -8.83 -18.98
CA GLY A 27 6.83 -9.85 -19.21
C GLY A 27 5.95 -10.14 -18.00
N ARG A 28 6.27 -9.56 -16.83
CA ARG A 28 5.48 -9.69 -15.61
C ARG A 28 4.41 -8.60 -15.44
N ALA A 29 4.41 -7.57 -16.31
CA ALA A 29 3.36 -6.55 -16.30
C ALA A 29 2.09 -7.14 -16.93
N ILE A 30 1.06 -7.33 -16.11
CA ILE A 30 -0.17 -8.00 -16.50
C ILE A 30 -1.37 -7.19 -16.04
N VAL A 31 -2.34 -6.99 -16.92
CA VAL A 31 -3.64 -6.39 -16.58
C VAL A 31 -4.74 -7.28 -17.12
N THR A 32 -5.54 -7.82 -16.21
CA THR A 32 -6.69 -8.68 -16.54
C THR A 32 -7.96 -8.20 -15.84
N ASN A 33 -9.07 -8.86 -16.09
CA ASN A 33 -10.31 -8.61 -15.35
C ASN A 33 -10.31 -9.17 -13.92
N ALA A 34 -9.41 -10.08 -13.58
CA ALA A 34 -9.35 -10.73 -12.27
C ALA A 34 -8.24 -10.18 -11.39
N TYR A 35 -7.13 -9.74 -11.98
CA TYR A 35 -5.97 -9.24 -11.24
C TYR A 35 -5.12 -8.31 -12.11
N THR A 36 -4.23 -7.56 -11.45
CA THR A 36 -3.22 -6.71 -12.10
C THR A 36 -1.88 -6.95 -11.43
N VAL A 37 -0.79 -7.01 -12.21
CA VAL A 37 0.59 -7.01 -11.71
C VAL A 37 1.31 -5.80 -12.31
N ILE A 38 1.86 -4.95 -11.46
CA ILE A 38 2.68 -3.80 -11.82
C ILE A 38 4.09 -4.03 -11.24
N PRO A 39 5.03 -4.55 -12.01
CA PRO A 39 6.40 -4.76 -11.55
C PRO A 39 7.09 -3.44 -11.22
N ARG A 40 8.02 -3.47 -10.27
CA ARG A 40 8.79 -2.29 -9.85
C ARG A 40 9.45 -1.52 -11.02
N GLY A 41 9.79 -2.22 -12.09
CA GLY A 41 10.38 -1.61 -13.28
C GLY A 41 9.44 -0.63 -14.00
N VAL A 42 8.13 -0.87 -13.93
CA VAL A 42 7.09 0.01 -14.50
C VAL A 42 6.93 1.29 -13.68
N LEU A 43 7.26 1.27 -12.39
CA LEU A 43 7.23 2.44 -11.51
C LEU A 43 8.38 3.43 -11.78
N ARG A 44 9.13 3.25 -12.86
CA ARG A 44 10.11 4.20 -13.37
C ARG A 44 9.54 5.15 -14.42
N ASP A 45 8.23 5.19 -14.55
CA ASP A 45 7.58 6.14 -15.44
C ASP A 45 8.05 7.56 -15.14
N ILE A 46 8.35 8.30 -16.21
CA ILE A 46 8.75 9.70 -16.13
C ILE A 46 7.57 10.63 -15.85
N VAL A 47 6.35 10.16 -16.06
CA VAL A 47 5.12 10.92 -15.79
C VAL A 47 4.52 10.44 -14.47
N VAL A 48 4.56 11.30 -13.48
CA VAL A 48 4.01 11.04 -12.15
C VAL A 48 2.84 11.97 -11.87
N SER A 49 1.94 11.52 -11.02
CA SER A 49 0.82 12.33 -10.59
C SER A 49 1.26 13.38 -9.57
N VAL A 50 0.75 14.59 -9.72
CA VAL A 50 0.86 15.66 -8.72
C VAL A 50 -0.36 15.59 -7.83
N LEU A 51 -0.13 15.50 -6.53
CA LEU A 51 -1.19 15.55 -5.53
C LEU A 51 -1.55 17.01 -5.22
N PRO A 52 -2.82 17.42 -5.35
CA PRO A 52 -3.28 18.70 -4.83
C PRO A 52 -2.97 18.82 -3.34
N GLU A 53 -2.70 20.03 -2.86
CA GLU A 53 -2.39 20.29 -1.43
C GLU A 53 -1.08 19.68 -0.92
N TRP A 54 -0.27 19.04 -1.79
CA TRP A 54 1.03 18.50 -1.46
C TRP A 54 2.16 19.29 -2.10
N THR A 55 3.28 19.42 -1.39
CA THR A 55 4.51 20.06 -1.87
C THR A 55 5.66 19.06 -1.88
N GLY A 56 6.53 19.17 -2.90
CA GLY A 56 7.71 18.31 -3.02
C GLY A 56 7.39 16.82 -3.14
N THR A 57 6.29 16.46 -3.82
CA THR A 57 5.85 15.06 -3.91
C THR A 57 5.82 14.55 -5.34
N ARG A 58 6.02 13.24 -5.45
CA ARG A 58 5.81 12.43 -6.65
C ARG A 58 4.96 11.23 -6.28
N THR A 59 4.00 10.90 -7.12
CA THR A 59 3.04 9.84 -6.81
C THR A 59 2.84 8.92 -8.00
N TRP A 60 3.00 7.63 -7.78
CA TRP A 60 2.60 6.58 -8.71
C TRP A 60 1.29 5.98 -8.22
N ILE A 61 0.26 6.09 -9.05
CA ILE A 61 -1.06 5.50 -8.78
C ILE A 61 -0.99 4.04 -9.19
N LEU A 62 -1.02 3.14 -8.22
CA LEU A 62 -0.95 1.70 -8.42
C LEU A 62 -2.33 1.11 -8.67
N ASN A 63 -3.33 1.66 -7.99
CA ASN A 63 -4.73 1.27 -8.10
C ASN A 63 -5.65 2.44 -7.80
N ARG A 64 -6.83 2.47 -8.41
CA ARG A 64 -7.90 3.44 -8.10
C ARG A 64 -9.24 2.92 -8.59
N PRO A 65 -10.35 3.34 -7.98
CA PRO A 65 -11.67 3.17 -8.56
C PRO A 65 -11.72 3.86 -9.93
N VAL A 66 -12.09 3.11 -10.97
CA VAL A 66 -12.24 3.64 -12.32
C VAL A 66 -13.56 3.17 -12.89
N SER A 67 -14.10 3.88 -13.88
CA SER A 67 -15.31 3.49 -14.58
C SER A 67 -15.18 2.07 -15.13
N GLY A 68 -16.10 1.19 -14.76
CA GLY A 68 -16.07 -0.23 -15.12
C GLY A 68 -15.19 -1.12 -14.24
N GLY A 69 -14.43 -0.56 -13.28
CA GLY A 69 -13.70 -1.32 -12.27
C GLY A 69 -14.56 -1.63 -11.04
N ALA A 70 -14.34 -2.79 -10.44
CA ALA A 70 -14.99 -3.16 -9.17
C ALA A 70 -14.14 -2.78 -7.94
N THR A 71 -13.03 -2.09 -8.13
CA THR A 71 -12.12 -1.68 -7.05
C THR A 71 -12.73 -0.58 -6.20
N THR A 72 -12.72 -0.77 -4.89
CA THR A 72 -13.31 0.18 -3.92
C THR A 72 -12.29 1.06 -3.22
N PHE A 73 -11.00 0.87 -3.47
CA PHE A 73 -9.90 1.62 -2.86
C PHE A 73 -8.94 2.18 -3.91
N ALA A 74 -8.14 3.15 -3.49
CA ALA A 74 -6.97 3.61 -4.23
C ALA A 74 -5.70 3.28 -3.44
N GLN A 75 -4.63 2.85 -4.14
CA GLN A 75 -3.33 2.63 -3.54
C GLN A 75 -2.26 3.35 -4.34
N TYR A 76 -1.44 4.11 -3.64
CA TYR A 76 -0.40 4.95 -4.19
C TYR A 76 0.95 4.58 -3.61
N LEU A 77 1.98 4.77 -4.40
CA LEU A 77 3.35 4.89 -3.93
C LEU A 77 3.71 6.37 -3.98
N VAL A 78 4.08 6.93 -2.84
CA VAL A 78 4.36 8.36 -2.69
C VAL A 78 5.81 8.55 -2.28
N GLU A 79 6.50 9.45 -2.94
CA GLU A 79 7.81 9.95 -2.57
C GLU A 79 7.70 11.44 -2.22
N VAL A 80 8.23 11.82 -1.07
CA VAL A 80 8.22 13.19 -0.57
C VAL A 80 9.65 13.66 -0.40
N ALA A 81 10.01 14.74 -1.09
CA ALA A 81 11.31 15.37 -0.99
C ALA A 81 11.56 15.96 0.41
N PRO A 82 12.83 16.20 0.79
CA PRO A 82 13.14 16.87 2.04
C PRO A 82 12.35 18.18 2.20
N GLY A 83 11.76 18.39 3.38
CA GLY A 83 10.91 19.55 3.69
C GLY A 83 9.53 19.54 3.02
N GLY A 84 9.23 18.55 2.22
CA GLY A 84 7.93 18.38 1.55
C GLY A 84 6.84 17.82 2.45
N GLY A 85 5.65 17.67 1.89
CA GLY A 85 4.49 17.09 2.54
C GLY A 85 3.19 17.84 2.26
N SER A 86 2.22 17.70 3.15
CA SER A 86 0.91 18.36 3.06
C SER A 86 0.37 18.76 4.42
N ASN A 87 -0.31 19.89 4.47
CA ASN A 87 -1.09 20.31 5.64
C ASN A 87 -2.54 19.80 5.59
N ARG A 88 -2.95 19.27 4.43
CA ARG A 88 -4.27 18.66 4.21
C ARG A 88 -4.13 17.52 3.20
N PRO A 89 -3.57 16.38 3.64
CA PRO A 89 -3.24 15.28 2.74
C PRO A 89 -4.46 14.68 2.04
N GLU A 90 -5.59 14.60 2.73
CA GLU A 90 -6.85 14.08 2.21
C GLU A 90 -7.92 15.18 2.18
N PRO A 91 -8.17 15.78 1.01
CA PRO A 91 -9.17 16.83 0.87
C PRO A 91 -10.60 16.30 0.71
N GLU A 92 -10.79 15.02 0.40
CA GLU A 92 -12.08 14.41 0.12
C GLU A 92 -12.74 13.92 1.41
N SER A 93 -13.95 14.42 1.68
CA SER A 93 -14.70 14.05 2.89
C SER A 93 -15.14 12.59 2.88
N GLY A 94 -15.15 11.96 4.05
CA GLY A 94 -15.53 10.56 4.23
C GLY A 94 -14.48 9.56 3.81
N VAL A 95 -13.30 10.00 3.34
CA VAL A 95 -12.19 9.12 2.97
C VAL A 95 -11.30 8.84 4.17
N GLU A 96 -11.10 7.57 4.46
CA GLU A 96 -10.09 7.07 5.39
C GLU A 96 -8.76 6.83 4.68
N SER A 97 -7.68 6.90 5.41
CA SER A 97 -6.32 6.76 4.89
C SER A 97 -5.50 5.78 5.70
N PHE A 98 -4.66 5.00 5.02
CA PHE A 98 -3.62 4.20 5.67
C PHE A 98 -2.27 4.44 5.00
N LEU A 99 -1.27 4.82 5.80
CA LEU A 99 0.10 5.05 5.35
C LEU A 99 1.03 3.98 5.93
N PHE A 100 1.98 3.50 5.12
CA PHE A 100 3.05 2.61 5.55
C PHE A 100 4.39 3.09 5.01
N VAL A 101 5.33 3.41 5.89
CA VAL A 101 6.63 3.98 5.53
C VAL A 101 7.58 2.88 5.05
N LEU A 102 8.05 3.03 3.81
CA LEU A 102 9.03 2.12 3.18
C LEU A 102 10.46 2.58 3.44
N SER A 103 10.72 3.89 3.34
CA SER A 103 12.05 4.46 3.58
C SER A 103 11.96 5.92 4.01
N GLY A 104 13.03 6.42 4.63
CA GLY A 104 13.06 7.76 5.19
C GLY A 104 12.23 7.89 6.47
N HIS A 105 11.88 9.12 6.83
CA HIS A 105 11.11 9.42 8.03
C HIS A 105 9.99 10.42 7.70
N LEU A 106 8.81 10.17 8.23
CA LEU A 106 7.65 11.05 8.14
C LEU A 106 7.25 11.50 9.54
N ARG A 107 6.95 12.78 9.68
CA ARG A 107 6.15 13.27 10.79
C ARG A 107 4.71 13.34 10.34
N ILE A 108 3.83 12.62 11.04
CA ILE A 108 2.38 12.73 10.88
C ILE A 108 1.80 13.40 12.12
N THR A 109 0.90 14.35 11.90
CA THR A 109 0.13 14.98 12.99
C THR A 109 -1.33 14.68 12.74
N VAL A 110 -2.00 14.04 13.70
CA VAL A 110 -3.43 13.72 13.66
C VAL A 110 -4.08 14.34 14.87
N ASP A 111 -5.11 15.17 14.68
CA ASP A 111 -5.83 15.88 15.74
C ASP A 111 -4.89 16.56 16.75
N ALA A 112 -3.90 17.27 16.23
CA ALA A 112 -2.86 18.00 16.98
C ALA A 112 -1.82 17.12 17.73
N VAL A 113 -1.87 15.79 17.63
CA VAL A 113 -0.85 14.89 18.19
C VAL A 113 0.13 14.50 17.09
N SER A 114 1.42 14.75 17.30
CA SER A 114 2.48 14.46 16.34
C SER A 114 3.19 13.15 16.65
N HIS A 115 3.45 12.36 15.59
CA HIS A 115 4.15 11.09 15.64
C HIS A 115 5.25 11.06 14.58
N GLU A 116 6.41 10.48 14.93
CA GLU A 116 7.49 10.21 13.97
C GLU A 116 7.37 8.77 13.49
N LEU A 117 7.31 8.61 12.18
CA LEU A 117 7.23 7.30 11.51
C LEU A 117 8.56 7.02 10.81
N ALA A 118 9.27 6.01 11.28
CA ALA A 118 10.44 5.42 10.64
C ALA A 118 9.99 4.29 9.65
N PRO A 119 10.90 3.67 8.88
CA PRO A 119 10.57 2.50 8.06
C PRO A 119 9.88 1.39 8.88
N GLY A 120 8.77 0.87 8.35
CA GLY A 120 7.85 -0.03 9.06
C GLY A 120 6.80 0.70 9.91
N GLY A 121 6.94 2.02 10.08
CA GLY A 121 5.93 2.85 10.72
C GLY A 121 4.66 2.97 9.88
N PHE A 122 3.52 2.98 10.53
CA PHE A 122 2.22 3.08 9.87
C PHE A 122 1.27 4.02 10.61
N ALA A 123 0.29 4.52 9.87
CA ALA A 123 -0.81 5.30 10.42
C ALA A 123 -2.11 4.99 9.67
N TYR A 124 -3.13 4.55 10.39
CA TYR A 124 -4.50 4.64 9.95
C TYR A 124 -5.09 5.97 10.44
N VAL A 125 -5.65 6.73 9.53
CA VAL A 125 -6.29 8.01 9.79
C VAL A 125 -7.77 7.87 9.44
N PRO A 126 -8.69 8.07 10.40
CA PRO A 126 -10.11 7.96 10.17
C PRO A 126 -10.60 9.07 9.22
N PRO A 127 -11.79 8.89 8.60
CA PRO A 127 -12.37 9.90 7.74
C PRO A 127 -12.57 11.23 8.49
N ASP A 128 -12.42 12.34 7.76
CA ASP A 128 -12.64 13.70 8.24
C ASP A 128 -11.73 14.15 9.42
N ALA A 129 -10.72 13.36 9.79
CA ALA A 129 -9.72 13.78 10.76
C ALA A 129 -8.88 14.94 10.23
N ASN A 130 -8.48 15.84 11.12
CA ASN A 130 -7.51 16.88 10.78
C ASN A 130 -6.09 16.32 10.90
N TRP A 131 -5.42 16.14 9.76
CA TRP A 131 -4.08 15.57 9.76
C TRP A 131 -3.13 16.22 8.76
N GLN A 132 -1.85 16.08 9.02
CA GLN A 132 -0.76 16.64 8.25
C GLN A 132 0.37 15.61 8.13
N VAL A 133 1.14 15.72 7.04
CA VAL A 133 2.34 14.91 6.81
C VAL A 133 3.49 15.81 6.38
N LYS A 134 4.66 15.62 6.98
CA LYS A 134 5.89 16.34 6.64
C LYS A 134 7.08 15.39 6.67
N THR A 135 8.05 15.63 5.77
CA THR A 135 9.40 15.07 5.90
C THR A 135 10.30 16.06 6.61
N GLY A 136 11.37 15.54 7.23
CA GLY A 136 12.47 16.39 7.68
C GLY A 136 13.29 16.91 6.49
N ASP A 137 14.22 17.82 6.77
CA ASP A 137 15.04 18.48 5.73
C ASP A 137 16.22 17.63 5.23
N ALA A 138 16.48 16.48 5.86
CA ALA A 138 17.72 15.72 5.62
C ALA A 138 17.60 14.70 4.47
N SER A 139 16.45 14.06 4.30
CA SER A 139 16.29 12.99 3.31
C SER A 139 14.84 12.84 2.86
N PRO A 140 14.62 12.35 1.63
CA PRO A 140 13.27 12.03 1.17
C PRO A 140 12.69 10.86 1.97
N ALA A 141 11.36 10.80 1.99
CA ALA A 141 10.63 9.65 2.50
C ALA A 141 9.78 9.02 1.39
N ARG A 142 9.56 7.72 1.51
CA ARG A 142 8.75 6.94 0.58
C ARG A 142 7.78 6.07 1.36
N PHE A 143 6.52 6.05 0.96
CA PHE A 143 5.49 5.29 1.64
C PHE A 143 4.40 4.79 0.69
N CYS A 144 3.75 3.69 1.06
CA CYS A 144 2.48 3.27 0.49
C CYS A 144 1.35 4.05 1.14
N TRP A 145 0.37 4.48 0.34
CA TRP A 145 -0.83 5.16 0.82
C TRP A 145 -2.06 4.50 0.23
N VAL A 146 -2.90 3.94 1.10
CA VAL A 146 -4.22 3.40 0.76
C VAL A 146 -5.26 4.43 1.15
N ARG A 147 -6.22 4.68 0.24
CA ARG A 147 -7.35 5.59 0.40
C ARG A 147 -8.63 4.85 0.07
N LYS A 148 -9.63 4.99 0.91
CA LYS A 148 -10.93 4.33 0.73
C LYS A 148 -12.04 5.19 1.30
N LEU A 149 -13.19 5.21 0.62
CA LEU A 149 -14.41 5.79 1.20
C LEU A 149 -14.87 4.89 2.35
N TYR A 150 -14.92 5.44 3.55
CA TYR A 150 -15.31 4.72 4.76
C TYR A 150 -16.81 4.38 4.75
N ASP A 151 -17.15 3.14 5.00
CA ASP A 151 -18.54 2.71 5.17
C ASP A 151 -18.99 2.89 6.63
N VAL A 152 -19.69 3.97 6.90
CA VAL A 152 -20.10 4.38 8.26
C VAL A 152 -20.96 3.32 8.94
N LEU A 153 -20.52 2.81 10.10
CA LEU A 153 -21.31 1.97 10.99
C LEU A 153 -21.73 2.77 12.23
N PRO A 154 -23.04 3.06 12.42
CA PRO A 154 -23.51 3.82 13.58
C PRO A 154 -23.13 3.15 14.91
N GLY A 155 -22.63 3.93 15.85
CA GLY A 155 -22.20 3.43 17.16
C GLY A 155 -20.78 2.88 17.20
N HIS A 156 -20.09 2.81 16.05
CA HIS A 156 -18.71 2.31 15.92
C HIS A 156 -17.82 3.32 15.18
N PRO A 157 -17.54 4.50 15.74
CA PRO A 157 -16.67 5.48 15.09
C PRO A 157 -15.23 4.95 15.02
N PRO A 158 -14.56 5.07 13.87
CA PRO A 158 -13.16 4.71 13.77
C PRO A 158 -12.28 5.72 14.52
N ARG A 159 -11.10 5.27 14.92
CA ARG A 159 -10.09 6.10 15.59
C ARG A 159 -8.74 5.94 14.89
N ALA A 160 -7.85 6.91 15.04
CA ALA A 160 -6.48 6.79 14.54
C ALA A 160 -5.77 5.60 15.20
N VAL A 161 -5.00 4.85 14.39
CA VAL A 161 -4.11 3.78 14.85
C VAL A 161 -2.74 4.05 14.27
N ILE A 162 -1.77 4.32 15.13
CA ILE A 162 -0.42 4.71 14.73
C ILE A 162 0.58 3.83 15.47
N GLY A 163 1.57 3.30 14.75
CA GLY A 163 2.56 2.41 15.34
C GLY A 163 3.68 2.06 14.38
N ASN A 164 4.41 1.00 14.75
CA ASN A 164 5.41 0.38 13.90
C ASN A 164 5.16 -1.13 13.83
N GLU A 165 5.34 -1.75 12.66
CA GLU A 165 5.16 -3.19 12.49
C GLU A 165 6.01 -4.03 13.44
N ARG A 166 7.20 -3.51 13.81
CA ARG A 166 8.16 -4.20 14.67
C ARG A 166 7.70 -4.32 16.13
N ASP A 167 6.74 -3.49 16.52
CA ASP A 167 6.18 -3.48 17.88
C ASP A 167 4.95 -4.40 17.99
N LEU A 168 4.54 -5.01 16.86
CA LEU A 168 3.37 -5.87 16.78
C LEU A 168 3.77 -7.35 16.78
N THR A 169 2.93 -8.17 17.40
CA THR A 169 3.12 -9.62 17.42
C THR A 169 2.51 -10.24 16.15
N ALA A 170 3.32 -11.00 15.42
CA ALA A 170 2.84 -11.80 14.31
C ALA A 170 2.03 -13.00 14.82
N THR A 171 0.94 -13.33 14.13
CA THR A 171 0.12 -14.50 14.39
C THR A 171 0.45 -15.60 13.38
N GLU A 172 0.75 -16.79 13.84
CA GLU A 172 0.97 -17.95 12.98
C GLU A 172 -0.33 -18.40 12.31
N MET A 173 -0.24 -18.79 11.06
CA MET A 173 -1.36 -19.46 10.40
C MET A 173 -1.49 -20.88 10.92
N PRO A 174 -2.71 -21.34 11.25
CA PRO A 174 -2.92 -22.64 11.85
C PRO A 174 -2.29 -23.79 11.05
N GLY A 175 -1.51 -24.63 11.72
CA GLY A 175 -0.89 -25.81 11.12
C GLY A 175 0.37 -25.54 10.30
N THR A 176 0.90 -24.31 10.26
CA THR A 176 2.09 -23.96 9.46
C THR A 176 3.36 -23.78 10.28
N GLY A 177 3.27 -23.75 11.61
CA GLY A 177 4.37 -23.51 12.54
C GLY A 177 5.21 -22.33 12.07
N SER A 178 5.06 -21.16 12.46
CA SER A 178 5.76 -19.91 12.12
C SER A 178 6.23 -19.69 10.65
N SER A 179 6.09 -20.68 9.77
CA SER A 179 6.52 -20.56 8.38
C SER A 179 5.61 -19.64 7.53
N TRP A 180 4.40 -19.40 8.01
CA TRP A 180 3.44 -18.44 7.46
C TRP A 180 2.81 -17.66 8.60
N THR A 181 3.08 -16.35 8.64
CA THR A 181 2.60 -15.48 9.70
C THR A 181 1.90 -14.23 9.15
N THR A 182 1.07 -13.63 10.00
CA THR A 182 0.38 -12.36 9.68
C THR A 182 0.52 -11.40 10.85
N THR A 183 1.07 -10.21 10.57
CA THR A 183 1.10 -9.07 11.50
C THR A 183 -0.05 -8.13 11.15
N ARG A 184 -0.96 -7.91 12.10
CA ARG A 184 -2.15 -7.08 11.90
C ARG A 184 -1.91 -5.69 12.44
N MET A 185 -2.01 -4.67 11.59
CA MET A 185 -1.79 -3.27 11.94
C MET A 185 -3.08 -2.55 12.35
N ILE A 186 -4.22 -3.06 11.91
CA ILE A 186 -5.56 -2.60 12.32
C ILE A 186 -6.24 -3.73 13.07
N PRO A 187 -6.94 -3.46 14.20
CA PRO A 187 -7.70 -4.47 14.92
C PRO A 187 -8.77 -5.14 14.04
N THR A 188 -8.71 -6.46 13.91
CA THR A 188 -9.58 -7.22 13.00
C THR A 188 -10.92 -7.64 13.61
N ASP A 189 -11.06 -7.50 14.92
CA ASP A 189 -12.27 -7.79 15.70
C ASP A 189 -13.05 -6.52 16.10
N ASP A 190 -12.55 -5.34 15.74
CA ASP A 190 -13.17 -4.06 16.01
C ASP A 190 -13.99 -3.60 14.78
N LEU A 191 -15.32 -3.59 14.94
CA LEU A 191 -16.26 -3.19 13.90
C LEU A 191 -16.16 -1.71 13.49
N ALA A 192 -15.38 -0.91 14.23
CA ALA A 192 -15.10 0.47 13.85
C ALA A 192 -14.29 0.57 12.54
N PHE A 193 -13.55 -0.46 12.17
CA PHE A 193 -12.76 -0.49 10.95
C PHE A 193 -13.44 -1.32 9.87
N ASP A 194 -13.39 -0.87 8.63
CA ASP A 194 -13.98 -1.57 7.47
C ASP A 194 -12.93 -2.04 6.47
N MET A 195 -11.64 -1.99 6.85
CA MET A 195 -10.52 -2.58 6.11
C MET A 195 -9.59 -3.37 7.03
N HIS A 196 -8.82 -4.27 6.45
CA HIS A 196 -7.65 -4.88 7.07
C HIS A 196 -6.37 -4.35 6.43
N MET A 197 -5.37 -4.06 7.26
CA MET A 197 -4.01 -3.77 6.83
C MET A 197 -3.06 -4.70 7.55
N ASN A 198 -2.39 -5.57 6.80
CA ASN A 198 -1.58 -6.64 7.34
C ASN A 198 -0.20 -6.70 6.67
N ILE A 199 0.78 -7.24 7.37
CA ILE A 199 1.97 -7.79 6.73
C ILE A 199 1.87 -9.31 6.80
N VAL A 200 1.98 -9.94 5.65
CA VAL A 200 2.04 -11.40 5.54
C VAL A 200 3.48 -11.78 5.25
N SER A 201 3.98 -12.78 5.98
CA SER A 201 5.36 -13.23 5.89
C SER A 201 5.42 -14.73 5.72
N PHE A 202 6.31 -15.18 4.82
CA PHE A 202 6.60 -16.59 4.55
C PHE A 202 8.09 -16.83 4.68
N GLU A 203 8.45 -17.90 5.37
CA GLU A 203 9.81 -18.43 5.34
C GLU A 203 10.13 -19.04 3.97
N PRO A 204 11.41 -19.15 3.58
CA PRO A 204 11.80 -19.80 2.34
C PRO A 204 11.19 -21.20 2.20
N GLY A 205 10.52 -21.45 1.08
CA GLY A 205 9.84 -22.71 0.80
C GLY A 205 8.42 -22.83 1.38
N ALA A 206 7.99 -21.88 2.20
CA ALA A 206 6.61 -21.86 2.68
C ALA A 206 5.62 -21.50 1.56
N CYS A 207 4.38 -21.90 1.73
CA CYS A 207 3.36 -21.68 0.69
C CYS A 207 1.95 -21.54 1.28
N ILE A 208 1.06 -20.99 0.47
CA ILE A 208 -0.38 -21.20 0.57
C ILE A 208 -0.67 -22.47 -0.23
N PRO A 209 -0.95 -23.63 0.44
CA PRO A 209 -0.90 -24.94 -0.21
C PRO A 209 -2.14 -25.28 -1.05
N PHE A 210 -3.07 -24.36 -1.19
CA PHE A 210 -4.30 -24.50 -1.97
C PHE A 210 -4.65 -23.19 -2.65
N ALA A 211 -5.44 -23.25 -3.70
CA ALA A 211 -5.99 -22.04 -4.33
C ALA A 211 -7.17 -21.54 -3.49
N GLU A 212 -6.90 -20.58 -2.62
CA GLU A 212 -7.98 -19.90 -1.88
C GLU A 212 -8.72 -18.90 -2.78
N THR A 213 -10.00 -18.71 -2.48
CA THR A 213 -10.84 -17.69 -3.12
C THR A 213 -11.84 -17.16 -2.10
N HIS A 214 -12.07 -15.87 -2.10
CA HIS A 214 -12.96 -15.19 -1.16
C HIS A 214 -13.44 -13.85 -1.72
N VAL A 215 -14.43 -13.25 -1.06
CA VAL A 215 -15.07 -12.01 -1.52
C VAL A 215 -14.17 -10.78 -1.48
N MET A 216 -13.11 -10.81 -0.67
CA MET A 216 -12.24 -9.65 -0.48
C MET A 216 -11.43 -9.34 -1.74
N GLU A 217 -11.36 -8.05 -2.08
CA GLU A 217 -10.35 -7.55 -2.99
C GLU A 217 -9.03 -7.30 -2.25
N HIS A 218 -7.92 -7.36 -2.96
CA HIS A 218 -6.60 -7.15 -2.38
C HIS A 218 -5.81 -6.09 -3.12
N GLY A 219 -5.04 -5.31 -2.35
CA GLY A 219 -3.91 -4.53 -2.84
C GLY A 219 -2.65 -4.98 -2.12
N ILE A 220 -1.67 -5.50 -2.87
CA ILE A 220 -0.49 -6.12 -2.32
C ILE A 220 0.76 -5.40 -2.83
N TYR A 221 1.61 -4.95 -1.91
CA TYR A 221 2.93 -4.39 -2.22
C TYR A 221 4.00 -5.27 -1.60
N VAL A 222 4.90 -5.80 -2.41
CA VAL A 222 5.98 -6.69 -1.95
C VAL A 222 7.05 -5.88 -1.23
N LEU A 223 7.25 -6.19 0.05
CA LEU A 223 8.22 -5.51 0.92
C LEU A 223 9.61 -6.15 0.86
N GLU A 224 9.67 -7.47 0.68
CA GLU A 224 10.92 -8.24 0.75
C GLU A 224 10.79 -9.57 0.01
N GLY A 225 11.89 -9.99 -0.60
CA GLY A 225 12.03 -11.31 -1.19
C GLY A 225 11.29 -11.50 -2.51
N LYS A 226 11.03 -12.75 -2.84
CA LYS A 226 10.32 -13.15 -4.06
C LYS A 226 9.52 -14.42 -3.88
N ALA A 227 8.47 -14.54 -4.69
CA ALA A 227 7.59 -15.70 -4.71
C ALA A 227 7.08 -15.99 -6.13
N VAL A 228 6.60 -17.20 -6.33
CA VAL A 228 5.70 -17.51 -7.43
C VAL A 228 4.29 -17.46 -6.91
N TYR A 229 3.50 -16.55 -7.44
CA TYR A 229 2.12 -16.31 -7.02
C TYR A 229 1.16 -16.83 -8.09
N ARG A 230 0.21 -17.67 -7.68
CA ARG A 230 -0.92 -18.01 -8.53
C ARG A 230 -1.96 -16.90 -8.47
N LEU A 231 -2.29 -16.34 -9.62
CA LEU A 231 -3.28 -15.29 -9.78
C LEU A 231 -4.28 -15.76 -10.85
N ASN A 232 -5.48 -16.14 -10.43
CA ASN A 232 -6.48 -16.81 -11.27
C ASN A 232 -5.95 -18.14 -11.83
N GLN A 233 -5.63 -18.21 -13.10
CA GLN A 233 -5.04 -19.39 -13.75
C GLN A 233 -3.53 -19.26 -14.01
N ASP A 234 -2.99 -18.08 -13.84
CA ASP A 234 -1.61 -17.76 -14.17
C ASP A 234 -0.68 -17.92 -12.96
N TRP A 235 0.56 -18.30 -13.23
CA TRP A 235 1.65 -18.29 -12.26
C TRP A 235 2.61 -17.17 -12.61
N VAL A 236 2.78 -16.23 -11.68
CA VAL A 236 3.57 -15.01 -11.90
C VAL A 236 4.64 -14.90 -10.83
N GLU A 237 5.88 -14.70 -11.24
CA GLU A 237 6.93 -14.32 -10.30
C GLU A 237 6.70 -12.88 -9.83
N VAL A 238 6.75 -12.68 -8.53
CA VAL A 238 6.68 -11.36 -7.87
C VAL A 238 7.88 -11.19 -6.97
N GLU A 239 8.39 -9.95 -6.87
CA GLU A 239 9.57 -9.62 -6.08
C GLU A 239 9.45 -8.26 -5.40
N GLU A 240 10.39 -7.97 -4.50
CA GLU A 240 10.44 -6.72 -3.76
C GLU A 240 10.22 -5.49 -4.67
N GLY A 241 9.30 -4.63 -4.26
CA GLY A 241 8.91 -3.42 -4.97
C GLY A 241 7.81 -3.62 -6.02
N ASP A 242 7.39 -4.84 -6.29
CA ASP A 242 6.23 -5.12 -7.15
C ASP A 242 4.92 -4.81 -6.42
N TYR A 243 3.94 -4.40 -7.20
CA TYR A 243 2.55 -4.26 -6.77
C TYR A 243 1.66 -5.20 -7.56
N PHE A 244 0.70 -5.81 -6.89
CA PHE A 244 -0.38 -6.52 -7.56
C PHE A 244 -1.71 -6.38 -6.82
N SER A 245 -2.80 -6.44 -7.56
CA SER A 245 -4.15 -6.36 -7.00
C SER A 245 -4.99 -7.53 -7.49
N LEU A 246 -5.85 -8.03 -6.61
CA LEU A 246 -6.80 -9.09 -6.90
C LEU A 246 -8.21 -8.57 -6.68
N ARG A 247 -9.11 -8.91 -7.59
CA ARG A 247 -10.54 -8.69 -7.41
C ARG A 247 -11.17 -9.78 -6.56
N ALA A 248 -12.36 -9.49 -6.06
CA ALA A 248 -13.18 -10.45 -5.35
C ALA A 248 -13.24 -11.80 -6.09
N PHE A 249 -13.07 -12.88 -5.33
CA PHE A 249 -13.08 -14.26 -5.81
C PHE A 249 -11.95 -14.65 -6.78
N CYS A 250 -10.93 -13.81 -6.97
CA CYS A 250 -9.75 -14.23 -7.74
C CYS A 250 -9.04 -15.37 -7.00
N PRO A 251 -8.94 -16.57 -7.60
CA PRO A 251 -8.18 -17.68 -6.99
C PRO A 251 -6.72 -17.30 -6.83
N GLN A 252 -6.16 -17.58 -5.67
CA GLN A 252 -4.77 -17.25 -5.35
C GLN A 252 -4.07 -18.34 -4.55
N ALA A 253 -2.79 -18.49 -4.77
CA ALA A 253 -1.87 -19.31 -3.99
C ALA A 253 -0.47 -18.69 -4.05
N CYS A 254 0.41 -19.05 -3.14
CA CYS A 254 1.75 -18.49 -3.06
C CYS A 254 2.77 -19.58 -2.74
N TYR A 255 3.93 -19.49 -3.37
CA TYR A 255 5.12 -20.27 -3.02
C TYR A 255 6.31 -19.31 -2.88
N ALA A 256 6.85 -19.19 -1.66
CA ALA A 256 8.01 -18.35 -1.34
C ALA A 256 9.30 -19.04 -1.82
N GLY A 257 9.67 -18.78 -3.07
CA GLY A 257 10.78 -19.45 -3.76
C GLY A 257 12.12 -18.75 -3.69
N GLY A 258 12.23 -17.65 -2.96
CA GLY A 258 13.48 -16.90 -2.80
C GLY A 258 14.43 -17.51 -1.76
N PRO A 259 15.68 -17.02 -1.68
CA PRO A 259 16.66 -17.46 -0.69
C PRO A 259 16.41 -16.90 0.72
N GLY A 260 15.58 -15.89 0.84
CA GLY A 260 15.15 -15.23 2.08
C GLY A 260 13.64 -15.23 2.25
N PRO A 261 13.14 -14.65 3.33
CA PRO A 261 11.72 -14.54 3.57
C PRO A 261 11.02 -13.76 2.45
N PHE A 262 9.75 -14.07 2.22
CA PHE A 262 8.87 -13.31 1.34
C PHE A 262 7.85 -12.57 2.18
N ARG A 263 7.82 -11.22 2.07
CA ARG A 263 6.95 -10.37 2.88
C ARG A 263 6.22 -9.36 2.01
N TYR A 264 4.96 -9.13 2.31
CA TYR A 264 4.18 -8.11 1.62
C TYR A 264 3.20 -7.38 2.53
N LEU A 265 2.98 -6.10 2.21
CA LEU A 265 1.90 -5.29 2.74
C LEU A 265 0.61 -5.65 2.01
N LEU A 266 -0.43 -5.99 2.75
CA LEU A 266 -1.71 -6.43 2.24
C LEU A 266 -2.83 -5.50 2.71
N TYR A 267 -3.55 -4.91 1.75
CA TYR A 267 -4.88 -4.34 1.95
C TYR A 267 -5.95 -5.39 1.66
N LYS A 268 -6.99 -5.45 2.49
CA LYS A 268 -8.25 -6.16 2.26
C LYS A 268 -9.42 -5.24 2.58
N ASP A 269 -10.48 -5.30 1.76
CA ASP A 269 -11.68 -4.45 1.88
C ASP A 269 -12.69 -4.93 2.92
N VAL A 270 -12.37 -5.96 3.68
CA VAL A 270 -13.32 -6.54 4.63
C VAL A 270 -12.84 -6.49 6.06
N ASN A 271 -13.69 -5.98 6.92
CA ASN A 271 -13.68 -6.26 8.35
C ASN A 271 -15.13 -6.53 8.82
N ARG A 272 -16.09 -6.11 8.07
CA ARG A 272 -17.52 -6.26 8.33
C ARG A 272 -18.32 -6.27 7.03
N GLN A 273 -19.58 -6.71 7.11
CA GLN A 273 -20.49 -6.73 5.97
C GLN A 273 -20.77 -5.31 5.45
N VAL A 274 -20.60 -5.09 4.17
CA VAL A 274 -20.97 -3.82 3.49
C VAL A 274 -22.49 -3.62 3.50
N ARG A 275 -22.90 -2.37 3.55
CA ARG A 275 -24.32 -2.03 3.42
C ARG A 275 -24.81 -2.25 1.99
N LEU A 276 -26.01 -2.79 1.84
CA LEU A 276 -26.62 -3.07 0.54
C LEU A 276 -27.33 -1.85 -0.08
N GLY A 277 -27.54 -0.78 0.67
CA GLY A 277 -28.15 0.46 0.21
C GLY A 277 -27.24 1.66 0.47
N ARG A 278 -26.98 2.47 -0.54
CA ARG A 278 -26.37 3.79 -0.44
C ARG A 278 -27.43 4.85 -0.64
#